data_f3722dbf8dd45ba6f6b82e19a87d16f4
#
_entry.id   f3722dbf8dd45ba6f6b82e19a87d16f4
#
_cell.length_a   1.000
_cell.length_b   1.000
_cell.length_c   1.000
_cell.angle_alpha   90.00
_cell.angle_beta   90.00
_cell.angle_gamma   90.00
#
_symmetry.space_group_name_H-M   'P 1'
#
loop_
_entity.id
_entity.type
_entity.pdbx_description
1 polymer ?
#
loop_
_entity_poly.entity_id
_entity_poly.type
_entity_poly.pdbx_seq_one_letter_code
_entity_poly.pdbx_strand_id
1 'polypeptide(L)'
;MTPFTEGIILLCIGIFGLAGNLLSIPYFLRRRPGQKTFYTLFIYLSVCDIIVVIIGMLLFGVPKVSEKYAEETFLIIAPYILPTFEIGSTGGIYFTMAICIERYLVVCRPFWYREKAIKSTIYTIPIVCFSVLYNIPRFFELKTVIDYGPVYNDTNKYLSAKDKTFEITADFDEKMENVSIYSIEATAMRLNVAYYGIYHIGCAIIFQFIIPLLVLIVGNVMILKQLLKDSRGSSPMCSDGARGRFSPQVTQHRRRKSQIGRTRVTLAICGIFTACHLFKWVLNIYELYVRYNLSEKETEQLLNDSVWFETVVSISNTLVVLNSSINFYVYLLKICWMA
;
A
#
# COMPACT_ATOMS: atom_id res chain seq x y z
N MET A 1 -22.70 -5.48 -2.08
CA MET A 1 -22.68 -4.01 -2.16
C MET A 1 -22.80 -3.63 -3.63
N THR A 2 -23.38 -2.47 -3.96
CA THR A 2 -23.31 -1.99 -5.35
C THR A 2 -21.91 -1.43 -5.62
N PRO A 3 -21.38 -1.53 -6.86
CA PRO A 3 -20.07 -0.96 -7.19
C PRO A 3 -19.96 0.52 -6.82
N PHE A 4 -21.03 1.28 -7.00
CA PHE A 4 -21.10 2.69 -6.63
C PHE A 4 -20.89 2.94 -5.13
N THR A 5 -21.51 2.15 -4.25
CA THR A 5 -21.31 2.29 -2.79
C THR A 5 -19.89 1.94 -2.36
N GLU A 6 -19.28 0.94 -2.99
CA GLU A 6 -17.87 0.59 -2.75
C GLU A 6 -16.93 1.73 -3.17
N GLY A 7 -17.19 2.35 -4.32
CA GLY A 7 -16.43 3.52 -4.78
C GLY A 7 -16.50 4.68 -3.78
N ILE A 8 -17.69 5.01 -3.29
CA ILE A 8 -17.88 6.08 -2.28
C ILE A 8 -17.11 5.77 -0.99
N ILE A 9 -17.22 4.54 -0.47
CA ILE A 9 -16.51 4.13 0.76
C ILE A 9 -15.00 4.30 0.57
N LEU A 10 -14.44 3.83 -0.55
CA LEU A 10 -13.01 3.96 -0.84
C LEU A 10 -12.59 5.43 -0.93
N LEU A 11 -13.37 6.28 -1.61
CA LEU A 11 -13.10 7.72 -1.71
C LEU A 11 -13.14 8.41 -0.34
N CYS A 12 -14.10 8.08 0.51
CA CYS A 12 -14.16 8.62 1.88
C CYS A 12 -12.92 8.21 2.70
N ILE A 13 -12.52 6.94 2.65
CA ILE A 13 -11.30 6.43 3.30
C ILE A 13 -10.08 7.17 2.76
N GLY A 14 -10.00 7.35 1.43
CA GLY A 14 -8.90 8.03 0.77
C GLY A 14 -8.78 9.50 1.16
N ILE A 15 -9.87 10.26 1.16
CA ILE A 15 -9.88 11.68 1.59
C ILE A 15 -9.40 11.81 3.04
N PHE A 16 -9.92 10.94 3.92
CA PHE A 16 -9.51 10.91 5.32
C PHE A 16 -8.02 10.57 5.46
N GLY A 17 -7.54 9.57 4.70
CA GLY A 17 -6.14 9.17 4.67
C GLY A 17 -5.22 10.27 4.14
N LEU A 18 -5.63 10.95 3.07
CA LEU A 18 -4.88 12.07 2.49
C LEU A 18 -4.72 13.20 3.51
N ALA A 19 -5.80 13.60 4.20
CA ALA A 19 -5.76 14.60 5.25
C ALA A 19 -4.78 14.20 6.37
N GLY A 20 -4.84 12.95 6.85
CA GLY A 20 -3.95 12.44 7.90
C GLY A 20 -2.48 12.48 7.47
N ASN A 21 -2.15 11.99 6.28
CA ASN A 21 -0.78 11.95 5.79
C ASN A 21 -0.21 13.35 5.51
N LEU A 22 -1.01 14.28 4.98
CA LEU A 22 -0.60 15.67 4.79
C LEU A 22 -0.33 16.37 6.14
N LEU A 23 -1.15 16.13 7.15
CA LEU A 23 -0.94 16.69 8.51
C LEU A 23 0.26 16.06 9.22
N SER A 24 0.61 14.81 8.90
CA SER A 24 1.74 14.11 9.52
C SER A 24 3.08 14.76 9.18
N ILE A 25 3.26 15.26 7.96
CA ILE A 25 4.52 15.84 7.49
C ILE A 25 4.95 17.04 8.36
N PRO A 26 4.17 18.15 8.49
CA PRO A 26 4.56 19.28 9.32
C PRO A 26 4.64 18.90 10.81
N TYR A 27 3.82 17.94 11.25
CA TYR A 27 3.87 17.43 12.61
C TYR A 27 5.22 16.78 12.93
N PHE A 28 5.74 15.91 12.06
CA PHE A 28 7.02 15.24 12.27
C PHE A 28 8.23 16.15 12.02
N LEU A 29 8.14 17.12 11.11
CA LEU A 29 9.18 18.11 10.88
C LEU A 29 9.47 18.98 12.11
N ARG A 30 8.45 19.30 12.92
CA ARG A 30 8.58 20.13 14.13
C ARG A 30 9.14 19.38 15.35
N ARG A 31 9.45 18.09 15.25
CA ARG A 31 9.89 17.27 16.37
C ARG A 31 11.39 17.39 16.67
N ARG A 32 11.75 17.14 17.94
CA ARG A 32 13.04 17.44 18.58
C ARG A 32 14.26 16.73 17.94
N PRO A 33 15.47 17.33 18.01
CA PRO A 33 16.69 16.90 17.30
C PRO A 33 17.21 15.50 17.67
N GLY A 34 16.88 14.94 18.82
CA GLY A 34 17.44 13.66 19.29
C GLY A 34 16.89 12.39 18.64
N GLN A 35 15.95 12.47 17.70
CA GLN A 35 15.30 11.32 17.03
C GLN A 35 15.00 11.61 15.55
N LYS A 36 15.86 12.34 14.90
CA LYS A 36 15.68 12.78 13.52
C LYS A 36 15.40 11.61 12.58
N THR A 37 16.17 10.52 12.64
CA THR A 37 16.02 9.36 11.76
C THR A 37 14.62 8.76 11.81
N PHE A 38 14.08 8.51 13.01
CA PHE A 38 12.75 7.94 13.19
C PHE A 38 11.64 8.82 12.57
N TYR A 39 11.64 10.10 12.85
CA TYR A 39 10.63 11.02 12.31
C TYR A 39 10.80 11.24 10.81
N THR A 40 12.03 11.23 10.32
CA THR A 40 12.31 11.33 8.88
C THR A 40 11.76 10.10 8.14
N LEU A 41 11.90 8.88 8.67
CA LEU A 41 11.31 7.68 8.08
C LEU A 41 9.78 7.75 8.04
N PHE A 42 9.13 8.31 9.06
CA PHE A 42 7.68 8.54 9.04
C PHE A 42 7.25 9.58 7.99
N ILE A 43 8.05 10.60 7.73
CA ILE A 43 7.77 11.57 6.67
C ILE A 43 7.80 10.88 5.30
N TYR A 44 8.82 10.06 5.04
CA TYR A 44 8.90 9.31 3.78
C TYR A 44 7.77 8.26 3.65
N LEU A 45 7.41 7.60 4.75
CA LEU A 45 6.24 6.74 4.79
C LEU A 45 4.98 7.52 4.39
N SER A 46 4.75 8.71 4.99
CA SER A 46 3.58 9.54 4.65
C SER A 46 3.59 10.00 3.19
N VAL A 47 4.75 10.25 2.59
CA VAL A 47 4.84 10.57 1.15
C VAL A 47 4.43 9.36 0.30
N CYS A 48 4.91 8.15 0.62
CA CYS A 48 4.48 6.94 -0.06
C CYS A 48 2.97 6.70 0.11
N ASP A 49 2.44 6.88 1.32
CA ASP A 49 1.02 6.73 1.62
C ASP A 49 0.15 7.74 0.84
N ILE A 50 0.60 8.98 0.67
CA ILE A 50 -0.09 9.98 -0.17
C ILE A 50 -0.16 9.49 -1.62
N ILE A 51 0.92 8.95 -2.18
CA ILE A 51 0.95 8.40 -3.54
C ILE A 51 -0.05 7.24 -3.66
N VAL A 52 -0.02 6.28 -2.73
CA VAL A 52 -0.92 5.12 -2.71
C VAL A 52 -2.37 5.55 -2.59
N VAL A 53 -2.68 6.50 -1.71
CA VAL A 53 -4.05 6.96 -1.47
C VAL A 53 -4.61 7.70 -2.69
N ILE A 54 -3.86 8.66 -3.26
CA ILE A 54 -4.32 9.41 -4.44
C ILE A 54 -4.52 8.47 -5.62
N ILE A 55 -3.53 7.64 -5.93
CA ILE A 55 -3.61 6.75 -7.08
C ILE A 55 -4.63 5.63 -6.82
N GLY A 56 -4.75 5.12 -5.59
CA GLY A 56 -5.78 4.16 -5.22
C GLY A 56 -7.21 4.69 -5.39
N MET A 57 -7.45 5.97 -5.07
CA MET A 57 -8.73 6.61 -5.37
C MET A 57 -8.99 6.69 -6.88
N LEU A 58 -7.99 7.04 -7.68
CA LEU A 58 -8.11 7.12 -9.15
C LEU A 58 -8.26 5.75 -9.81
N LEU A 59 -7.65 4.70 -9.27
CA LEU A 59 -7.72 3.33 -9.82
C LEU A 59 -8.99 2.58 -9.42
N PHE A 60 -9.42 2.71 -8.17
CA PHE A 60 -10.42 1.81 -7.59
C PHE A 60 -11.68 2.52 -7.09
N GLY A 61 -11.62 3.84 -6.86
CA GLY A 61 -12.74 4.63 -6.35
C GLY A 61 -13.50 5.37 -7.44
N VAL A 62 -12.81 6.26 -8.15
CA VAL A 62 -13.42 7.14 -9.16
C VAL A 62 -14.09 6.38 -10.31
N PRO A 63 -13.51 5.28 -10.87
CA PRO A 63 -14.16 4.53 -11.94
C PRO A 63 -15.51 3.93 -11.54
N LYS A 64 -15.71 3.62 -10.27
CA LYS A 64 -16.98 3.07 -9.75
C LYS A 64 -18.06 4.13 -9.55
N VAL A 65 -17.69 5.40 -9.52
CA VAL A 65 -18.62 6.53 -9.25
C VAL A 65 -18.91 7.34 -10.51
N SER A 66 -17.98 7.37 -11.48
CA SER A 66 -18.08 8.15 -12.70
C SER A 66 -17.85 7.28 -13.93
N GLU A 67 -18.93 6.96 -14.65
CA GLU A 67 -18.88 6.20 -15.91
C GLU A 67 -18.01 6.91 -16.95
N LYS A 68 -18.17 8.21 -17.13
CA LYS A 68 -17.34 8.99 -18.06
C LYS A 68 -15.85 8.86 -17.78
N TYR A 69 -15.45 8.89 -16.52
CA TYR A 69 -14.05 8.68 -16.16
C TYR A 69 -13.60 7.25 -16.45
N ALA A 70 -14.44 6.26 -16.17
CA ALA A 70 -14.14 4.85 -16.38
C ALA A 70 -13.93 4.52 -17.86
N GLU A 71 -14.74 5.10 -18.75
CA GLU A 71 -14.74 4.80 -20.19
C GLU A 71 -13.68 5.58 -20.98
N GLU A 72 -13.38 6.81 -20.58
CA GLU A 72 -12.44 7.68 -21.30
C GLU A 72 -11.08 7.76 -20.62
N THR A 73 -11.01 8.41 -19.45
CA THR A 73 -9.76 8.80 -18.82
C THR A 73 -9.01 7.61 -18.19
N PHE A 74 -9.75 6.75 -17.47
CA PHE A 74 -9.15 5.60 -16.76
C PHE A 74 -8.40 4.67 -17.70
N LEU A 75 -8.98 4.37 -18.88
CA LEU A 75 -8.38 3.44 -19.84
C LEU A 75 -7.06 3.95 -20.42
N ILE A 76 -6.86 5.28 -20.47
CA ILE A 76 -5.63 5.89 -20.95
C ILE A 76 -4.56 5.92 -19.87
N ILE A 77 -4.93 6.26 -18.63
CA ILE A 77 -3.94 6.51 -17.57
C ILE A 77 -3.59 5.27 -16.74
N ALA A 78 -4.47 4.26 -16.70
CA ALA A 78 -4.29 3.07 -15.86
C ALA A 78 -2.96 2.33 -16.08
N PRO A 79 -2.45 2.12 -17.33
CA PRO A 79 -1.16 1.47 -17.55
C PRO A 79 0.02 2.19 -16.89
N TYR A 80 -0.08 3.48 -16.62
CA TYR A 80 0.98 4.29 -16.01
C TYR A 80 0.79 4.47 -14.50
N ILE A 81 -0.45 4.67 -14.05
CA ILE A 81 -0.70 4.92 -12.62
C ILE A 81 -0.69 3.64 -11.79
N LEU A 82 -1.00 2.47 -12.38
CA LEU A 82 -0.97 1.19 -11.69
C LEU A 82 0.46 0.81 -11.24
N PRO A 83 1.51 0.88 -12.09
CA PRO A 83 2.89 0.69 -11.64
C PRO A 83 3.33 1.73 -10.60
N THR A 84 2.87 2.98 -10.73
CA THR A 84 3.18 4.05 -9.78
C THR A 84 2.53 3.78 -8.41
N PHE A 85 1.32 3.23 -8.37
CA PHE A 85 0.69 2.72 -7.15
C PHE A 85 1.56 1.65 -6.47
N GLU A 86 2.09 0.71 -7.24
CA GLU A 86 2.95 -0.36 -6.71
C GLU A 86 4.32 0.17 -6.24
N ILE A 87 4.87 1.22 -6.85
CA ILE A 87 6.08 1.92 -6.34
C ILE A 87 5.79 2.52 -4.96
N GLY A 88 4.68 3.24 -4.82
CA GLY A 88 4.25 3.82 -3.55
C GLY A 88 4.01 2.75 -2.48
N SER A 89 3.31 1.68 -2.83
CA SER A 89 3.02 0.54 -1.94
C SER A 89 4.30 -0.16 -1.48
N THR A 90 5.21 -0.47 -2.40
CA THR A 90 6.51 -1.07 -2.09
C THR A 90 7.32 -0.16 -1.16
N GLY A 91 7.39 1.13 -1.46
CA GLY A 91 8.04 2.12 -0.60
C GLY A 91 7.46 2.16 0.82
N GLY A 92 6.13 2.19 0.95
CA GLY A 92 5.43 2.15 2.24
C GLY A 92 5.77 0.91 3.07
N ILE A 93 5.79 -0.28 2.43
CA ILE A 93 6.17 -1.55 3.06
C ILE A 93 7.59 -1.46 3.64
N TYR A 94 8.56 -1.02 2.83
CA TYR A 94 9.96 -0.98 3.23
C TYR A 94 10.27 0.15 4.22
N PHE A 95 9.57 1.30 4.16
CA PHE A 95 9.68 2.32 5.21
C PHE A 95 9.09 1.85 6.54
N THR A 96 7.99 1.11 6.55
CA THR A 96 7.43 0.47 7.75
C THR A 96 8.44 -0.52 8.36
N MET A 97 9.09 -1.33 7.52
CA MET A 97 10.16 -2.24 7.94
C MET A 97 11.37 -1.48 8.51
N ALA A 98 11.81 -0.40 7.84
CA ALA A 98 12.92 0.44 8.32
C ALA A 98 12.62 1.11 9.68
N ILE A 99 11.38 1.54 9.90
CA ILE A 99 10.92 2.06 11.20
C ILE A 99 11.02 0.98 12.29
N CYS A 100 10.66 -0.26 11.99
CA CYS A 100 10.80 -1.39 12.91
C CYS A 100 12.28 -1.69 13.23
N ILE A 101 13.14 -1.74 12.21
CA ILE A 101 14.59 -1.95 12.37
C ILE A 101 15.21 -0.83 13.20
N GLU A 102 14.88 0.42 12.90
CA GLU A 102 15.38 1.57 13.67
C GLU A 102 14.96 1.48 15.14
N ARG A 103 13.70 1.08 15.41
CA ARG A 103 13.25 0.85 16.79
C ARG A 103 14.00 -0.27 17.47
N TYR A 104 14.22 -1.38 16.78
CA TYR A 104 15.04 -2.49 17.30
C TYR A 104 16.44 -2.02 17.69
N LEU A 105 17.12 -1.30 16.82
CA LEU A 105 18.47 -0.80 17.07
C LEU A 105 18.53 0.14 18.28
N VAL A 106 17.57 1.06 18.39
CA VAL A 106 17.49 2.02 19.51
C VAL A 106 17.21 1.35 20.85
N VAL A 107 16.40 0.28 20.86
CA VAL A 107 15.98 -0.41 22.09
C VAL A 107 16.94 -1.52 22.47
N CYS A 108 17.32 -2.38 21.53
CA CYS A 108 18.10 -3.59 21.78
C CYS A 108 19.61 -3.40 21.63
N ARG A 109 20.06 -2.39 20.87
CA ARG A 109 21.49 -2.12 20.59
C ARG A 109 21.86 -0.63 20.78
N PRO A 110 21.53 0.00 21.93
CA PRO A 110 21.62 1.45 22.10
C PRO A 110 23.04 2.02 21.99
N PHE A 111 24.06 1.31 22.45
CA PHE A 111 25.46 1.72 22.36
C PHE A 111 25.93 1.74 20.90
N TRP A 112 25.72 0.65 20.20
CA TRP A 112 26.08 0.50 18.79
C TRP A 112 25.37 1.56 17.91
N TYR A 113 24.07 1.80 18.16
CA TYR A 113 23.29 2.80 17.43
C TYR A 113 23.86 4.21 17.60
N ARG A 114 24.29 4.57 18.81
CA ARG A 114 24.91 5.87 19.11
C ARG A 114 26.28 6.02 18.47
N GLU A 115 27.12 4.99 18.55
CA GLU A 115 28.46 4.97 17.99
C GLU A 115 28.45 5.16 16.46
N LYS A 116 27.57 4.46 15.77
CA LYS A 116 27.47 4.53 14.31
C LYS A 116 26.80 5.77 13.77
N ALA A 117 26.15 6.60 14.61
CA ALA A 117 25.44 7.84 14.24
C ALA A 117 24.60 7.68 12.97
N ILE A 118 23.76 6.62 12.89
CA ILE A 118 23.04 6.21 11.69
C ILE A 118 22.14 7.34 11.17
N LYS A 119 22.39 7.76 9.92
CA LYS A 119 21.59 8.76 9.22
C LYS A 119 20.39 8.12 8.53
N SER A 120 19.29 8.85 8.39
CA SER A 120 18.10 8.38 7.66
C SER A 120 18.38 8.00 6.20
N THR A 121 19.36 8.65 5.57
CA THR A 121 19.75 8.39 4.18
C THR A 121 20.19 6.94 3.93
N ILE A 122 20.76 6.26 4.95
CA ILE A 122 21.15 4.84 4.87
C ILE A 122 19.94 3.94 4.60
N TYR A 123 18.76 4.33 5.09
CA TYR A 123 17.51 3.61 4.81
C TYR A 123 16.82 4.15 3.56
N THR A 124 16.73 5.48 3.42
CA THR A 124 15.90 6.13 2.41
C THR A 124 16.37 5.84 1.00
N ILE A 125 17.68 5.99 0.72
CA ILE A 125 18.22 5.81 -0.65
C ILE A 125 17.99 4.38 -1.16
N PRO A 126 18.38 3.31 -0.42
CA PRO A 126 18.14 1.95 -0.89
C PRO A 126 16.66 1.63 -1.07
N ILE A 127 15.79 2.13 -0.18
CA ILE A 127 14.35 1.87 -0.26
C ILE A 127 13.75 2.50 -1.52
N VAL A 128 14.05 3.77 -1.78
CA VAL A 128 13.55 4.48 -2.98
C VAL A 128 14.08 3.82 -4.25
N CYS A 129 15.38 3.55 -4.32
CA CYS A 129 15.98 2.86 -5.47
C CYS A 129 15.33 1.49 -5.70
N PHE A 130 15.18 0.68 -4.66
CA PHE A 130 14.55 -0.62 -4.77
C PHE A 130 13.08 -0.52 -5.21
N SER A 131 12.31 0.38 -4.61
CA SER A 131 10.88 0.55 -4.94
C SER A 131 10.67 0.93 -6.40
N VAL A 132 11.53 1.80 -6.94
CA VAL A 132 11.46 2.20 -8.36
C VAL A 132 11.93 1.07 -9.26
N LEU A 133 13.18 0.59 -9.07
CA LEU A 133 13.80 -0.41 -9.96
C LEU A 133 13.01 -1.73 -10.01
N TYR A 134 12.50 -2.18 -8.86
CA TYR A 134 11.70 -3.39 -8.76
C TYR A 134 10.38 -3.29 -9.55
N ASN A 135 9.76 -2.11 -9.63
CA ASN A 135 8.48 -1.94 -10.30
C ASN A 135 8.60 -1.41 -11.75
N ILE A 136 9.81 -1.13 -12.28
CA ILE A 136 10.00 -0.72 -13.68
C ILE A 136 9.33 -1.69 -14.69
N PRO A 137 9.50 -3.03 -14.59
CA PRO A 137 8.91 -3.94 -15.55
C PRO A 137 7.38 -3.83 -15.65
N ARG A 138 6.69 -3.43 -14.58
CA ARG A 138 5.23 -3.29 -14.55
C ARG A 138 4.69 -2.21 -15.50
N PHE A 139 5.51 -1.22 -15.88
CA PHE A 139 5.14 -0.22 -16.88
C PHE A 139 4.98 -0.79 -18.28
N PHE A 140 5.49 -1.99 -18.51
CA PHE A 140 5.42 -2.68 -19.81
C PHE A 140 4.42 -3.84 -19.82
N GLU A 141 3.65 -4.03 -18.74
CA GLU A 141 2.67 -5.12 -18.62
C GLU A 141 1.35 -4.83 -19.34
N LEU A 142 0.93 -3.58 -19.37
CA LEU A 142 -0.33 -3.13 -19.93
C LEU A 142 -0.12 -2.07 -21.00
N LYS A 143 -1.01 -2.05 -21.99
CA LYS A 143 -1.08 -1.02 -23.03
C LYS A 143 -2.53 -0.59 -23.26
N THR A 144 -2.73 0.66 -23.59
CA THR A 144 -4.01 1.15 -24.10
C THR A 144 -4.06 0.91 -25.61
N VAL A 145 -5.14 0.31 -26.07
CA VAL A 145 -5.44 0.12 -27.50
C VAL A 145 -6.62 1.00 -27.86
N ILE A 146 -6.56 1.60 -29.05
CA ILE A 146 -7.59 2.47 -29.60
C ILE A 146 -8.18 1.76 -30.79
N ASP A 147 -9.44 1.35 -30.69
CA ASP A 147 -10.20 0.82 -31.79
C ASP A 147 -11.18 1.90 -32.31
N TYR A 148 -11.39 1.91 -33.62
CA TYR A 148 -12.35 2.80 -34.23
C TYR A 148 -13.55 1.97 -34.68
N GLY A 149 -14.70 2.21 -34.08
CA GLY A 149 -15.94 1.54 -34.40
C GLY A 149 -17.05 2.48 -34.88
N PRO A 150 -17.96 2.01 -35.76
CA PRO A 150 -19.13 2.78 -36.12
C PRO A 150 -20.11 2.85 -34.95
N VAL A 151 -20.65 4.04 -34.70
CA VAL A 151 -21.73 4.23 -33.72
C VAL A 151 -23.06 4.12 -34.45
N TYR A 152 -23.92 3.23 -34.01
CA TYR A 152 -25.28 3.12 -34.44
C TYR A 152 -26.18 4.03 -33.58
N ASN A 153 -26.80 5.02 -34.17
CA ASN A 153 -27.46 6.16 -33.49
C ASN A 153 -28.76 5.80 -32.74
N ASP A 154 -29.24 4.54 -32.78
CA ASP A 154 -30.59 4.22 -32.29
C ASP A 154 -30.71 3.58 -30.91
N THR A 155 -29.63 3.18 -30.23
CA THR A 155 -29.75 2.51 -28.89
C THR A 155 -28.63 2.74 -27.92
N ASN A 156 -27.75 3.69 -27.98
CA ASN A 156 -26.65 3.88 -27.03
C ASN A 156 -25.82 2.57 -26.72
N LYS A 157 -25.83 1.61 -27.65
CA LYS A 157 -25.19 0.33 -27.51
C LYS A 157 -23.98 0.27 -28.45
N TYR A 158 -22.81 0.42 -27.89
CA TYR A 158 -21.56 0.20 -28.60
C TYR A 158 -21.44 -1.27 -29.01
N LEU A 159 -21.46 -1.53 -30.31
CA LEU A 159 -21.14 -2.86 -30.83
C LEU A 159 -19.63 -3.02 -30.82
N SER A 160 -19.12 -3.85 -29.90
CA SER A 160 -17.73 -4.26 -29.91
C SER A 160 -17.38 -4.93 -31.24
N ALA A 161 -16.26 -4.55 -31.85
CA ALA A 161 -15.74 -5.15 -33.09
C ALA A 161 -15.44 -6.68 -32.97
N LYS A 162 -15.69 -7.28 -31.82
CA LYS A 162 -15.55 -8.72 -31.55
C LYS A 162 -16.75 -9.58 -31.96
N ASP A 163 -17.92 -8.99 -32.17
CA ASP A 163 -19.11 -9.74 -32.65
C ASP A 163 -19.15 -9.76 -34.19
N LYS A 164 -18.32 -10.60 -34.79
CA LYS A 164 -18.18 -10.81 -36.25
C LYS A 164 -19.30 -11.62 -36.90
N THR A 165 -20.53 -11.56 -36.44
CA THR A 165 -21.66 -12.26 -37.09
C THR A 165 -22.91 -11.39 -37.08
N PHE A 166 -22.86 -10.28 -37.78
CA PHE A 166 -24.07 -9.57 -38.20
C PHE A 166 -23.95 -9.26 -39.68
N GLU A 167 -24.75 -9.96 -40.52
CA GLU A 167 -24.92 -9.62 -41.93
C GLU A 167 -25.61 -8.26 -42.02
N ILE A 168 -24.86 -7.25 -42.46
CA ILE A 168 -25.39 -5.90 -42.75
C ILE A 168 -26.14 -6.03 -44.08
N THR A 169 -27.46 -6.11 -44.02
CA THR A 169 -28.31 -5.81 -45.19
C THR A 169 -28.20 -4.31 -45.44
N ALA A 170 -27.58 -3.97 -46.57
CA ALA A 170 -27.41 -2.63 -47.09
C ALA A 170 -28.75 -1.95 -47.29
N ASP A 171 -29.02 -0.87 -46.53
CA ASP A 171 -29.75 0.33 -46.95
C ASP A 171 -29.87 1.29 -45.75
N PHE A 172 -28.82 2.03 -45.44
CA PHE A 172 -28.93 3.24 -44.60
C PHE A 172 -27.73 4.15 -44.85
N ASP A 173 -27.96 5.17 -45.69
CA ASP A 173 -27.11 6.36 -45.81
C ASP A 173 -27.32 7.28 -44.58
N GLU A 174 -26.78 6.92 -43.43
CA GLU A 174 -26.75 7.85 -42.29
C GLU A 174 -25.30 7.97 -41.79
N LYS A 175 -24.88 9.19 -41.55
CA LYS A 175 -23.53 9.61 -41.13
C LYS A 175 -23.00 8.70 -40.01
N MET A 176 -22.15 7.74 -40.36
CA MET A 176 -21.37 7.00 -39.39
C MET A 176 -20.30 7.91 -38.81
N GLU A 177 -20.45 8.32 -37.57
CA GLU A 177 -19.39 8.96 -36.81
C GLU A 177 -18.49 7.84 -36.22
N ASN A 178 -17.21 7.80 -36.63
CA ASN A 178 -16.27 6.88 -36.04
C ASN A 178 -15.91 7.36 -34.64
N VAL A 179 -16.32 6.60 -33.63
CA VAL A 179 -15.96 6.88 -32.23
C VAL A 179 -14.74 6.05 -31.82
N SER A 180 -13.79 6.71 -31.15
CA SER A 180 -12.62 6.04 -30.57
C SER A 180 -13.03 5.23 -29.35
N ILE A 181 -12.86 3.92 -29.38
CA ILE A 181 -13.13 3.01 -28.29
C ILE A 181 -11.77 2.66 -27.66
N TYR A 182 -11.59 3.02 -26.38
CA TYR A 182 -10.39 2.69 -25.63
C TYR A 182 -10.55 1.34 -24.93
N SER A 183 -9.49 0.53 -24.93
CA SER A 183 -9.42 -0.71 -24.15
C SER A 183 -8.02 -0.87 -23.55
N ILE A 184 -7.94 -1.60 -22.42
CA ILE A 184 -6.65 -1.98 -21.81
C ILE A 184 -6.38 -3.43 -22.17
N GLU A 185 -5.24 -3.68 -22.78
CA GLU A 185 -4.77 -5.02 -23.12
C GLU A 185 -3.49 -5.39 -22.38
N ALA A 186 -3.40 -6.68 -22.02
CA ALA A 186 -2.17 -7.25 -21.52
C ALA A 186 -1.14 -7.39 -22.64
N THR A 187 0.10 -6.98 -22.40
CA THR A 187 1.19 -7.18 -23.37
C THR A 187 1.65 -8.65 -23.37
N ALA A 188 2.38 -9.06 -24.42
CA ALA A 188 2.99 -10.40 -24.50
C ALA A 188 3.85 -10.73 -23.26
N MET A 189 4.45 -9.74 -22.63
CA MET A 189 5.22 -9.88 -21.40
C MET A 189 4.34 -10.35 -20.23
N ARG A 190 3.17 -9.72 -20.03
CA ARG A 190 2.22 -10.09 -18.96
C ARG A 190 1.56 -11.44 -19.21
N LEU A 191 1.31 -11.79 -20.48
CA LEU A 191 0.74 -13.08 -20.89
C LEU A 191 1.73 -14.25 -20.76
N ASN A 192 3.03 -13.95 -20.65
CA ASN A 192 4.04 -14.98 -20.45
C ASN A 192 3.91 -15.60 -19.04
N VAL A 193 3.54 -16.88 -18.97
CA VAL A 193 3.29 -17.61 -17.71
C VAL A 193 4.52 -17.61 -16.78
N ALA A 194 5.73 -17.73 -17.35
CA ALA A 194 6.97 -17.71 -16.54
C ALA A 194 7.20 -16.33 -15.93
N TYR A 195 7.04 -15.26 -16.69
CA TYR A 195 7.14 -13.88 -16.17
C TYR A 195 6.09 -13.63 -15.10
N TYR A 196 4.84 -13.98 -15.36
CA TYR A 196 3.75 -13.77 -14.43
C TYR A 196 3.96 -14.55 -13.12
N GLY A 197 4.29 -15.85 -13.21
CA GLY A 197 4.49 -16.71 -12.05
C GLY A 197 5.74 -16.33 -11.24
N ILE A 198 6.88 -16.10 -11.90
CA ILE A 198 8.15 -15.84 -11.21
C ILE A 198 8.22 -14.40 -10.71
N TYR A 199 8.04 -13.42 -11.60
CA TYR A 199 8.23 -12.01 -11.24
C TYR A 199 6.99 -11.41 -10.59
N HIS A 200 5.83 -11.48 -11.27
CA HIS A 200 4.64 -10.77 -10.82
C HIS A 200 4.11 -11.33 -9.48
N ILE A 201 4.17 -12.65 -9.29
CA ILE A 201 3.69 -13.31 -8.08
C ILE A 201 4.83 -13.78 -7.18
N GLY A 202 5.76 -14.60 -7.66
CA GLY A 202 6.81 -15.20 -6.84
C GLY A 202 7.73 -14.18 -6.17
N CYS A 203 8.31 -13.26 -6.96
CA CYS A 203 9.14 -12.20 -6.39
C CYS A 203 8.32 -11.27 -5.48
N ALA A 204 7.07 -10.97 -5.83
CA ALA A 204 6.23 -10.13 -5.01
C ALA A 204 5.90 -10.79 -3.65
N ILE A 205 5.58 -12.09 -3.61
CA ILE A 205 5.39 -12.84 -2.36
C ILE A 205 6.66 -12.77 -1.50
N ILE A 206 7.85 -12.96 -2.07
CA ILE A 206 9.11 -12.94 -1.32
C ILE A 206 9.43 -11.53 -0.81
N PHE A 207 9.47 -10.54 -1.71
CA PHE A 207 9.98 -9.20 -1.40
C PHE A 207 8.95 -8.28 -0.75
N GLN A 208 7.66 -8.41 -1.08
CA GLN A 208 6.63 -7.52 -0.52
C GLN A 208 5.86 -8.15 0.65
N PHE A 209 5.96 -9.48 0.88
CA PHE A 209 5.24 -10.14 1.96
C PHE A 209 6.17 -10.90 2.92
N ILE A 210 6.85 -11.95 2.46
CA ILE A 210 7.61 -12.85 3.38
C ILE A 210 8.73 -12.10 4.09
N ILE A 211 9.61 -11.40 3.37
CA ILE A 211 10.74 -10.68 3.96
C ILE A 211 10.28 -9.58 4.91
N PRO A 212 9.38 -8.66 4.53
CA PRO A 212 8.86 -7.65 5.45
C PRO A 212 8.18 -8.26 6.67
N LEU A 213 7.34 -9.28 6.49
CA LEU A 213 6.63 -9.94 7.59
C LEU A 213 7.59 -10.55 8.60
N LEU A 214 8.62 -11.28 8.15
CA LEU A 214 9.63 -11.85 9.02
C LEU A 214 10.39 -10.78 9.82
N VAL A 215 10.82 -9.70 9.15
CA VAL A 215 11.52 -8.59 9.81
C VAL A 215 10.62 -7.92 10.85
N LEU A 216 9.35 -7.70 10.52
CA LEU A 216 8.38 -7.09 11.43
C LEU A 216 8.11 -7.98 12.65
N ILE A 217 7.89 -9.30 12.47
CA ILE A 217 7.64 -10.24 13.57
C ILE A 217 8.88 -10.34 14.45
N VAL A 218 10.05 -10.65 13.88
CA VAL A 218 11.29 -10.85 14.64
C VAL A 218 11.67 -9.55 15.37
N GLY A 219 11.67 -8.41 14.66
CA GLY A 219 11.99 -7.11 15.25
C GLY A 219 11.09 -6.77 16.43
N ASN A 220 9.78 -6.92 16.27
CA ASN A 220 8.81 -6.61 17.32
C ASN A 220 8.92 -7.57 18.53
N VAL A 221 9.14 -8.89 18.31
CA VAL A 221 9.35 -9.87 19.38
C VAL A 221 10.61 -9.54 20.18
N MET A 222 11.71 -9.18 19.50
CA MET A 222 12.97 -8.83 20.17
C MET A 222 12.83 -7.53 20.99
N ILE A 223 12.15 -6.51 20.44
CA ILE A 223 11.88 -5.27 21.16
C ILE A 223 11.02 -5.54 22.41
N LEU A 224 9.98 -6.37 22.28
CA LEU A 224 9.10 -6.71 23.40
C LEU A 224 9.85 -7.46 24.49
N LYS A 225 10.66 -8.48 24.13
CA LYS A 225 11.50 -9.22 25.08
C LYS A 225 12.45 -8.30 25.85
N GLN A 226 13.11 -7.36 25.17
CA GLN A 226 14.02 -6.40 25.80
C GLN A 226 13.27 -5.47 26.77
N LEU A 227 12.11 -4.95 26.39
CA LEU A 227 11.30 -4.09 27.27
C LEU A 227 10.80 -4.82 28.51
N LEU A 228 10.45 -6.11 28.39
CA LEU A 228 10.03 -6.96 29.52
C LEU A 228 11.23 -7.24 30.44
N LYS A 229 12.41 -7.54 29.89
CA LYS A 229 13.65 -7.74 30.67
C LYS A 229 14.02 -6.50 31.49
N ASP A 230 13.99 -5.32 30.84
CA ASP A 230 14.27 -4.04 31.52
C ASP A 230 13.21 -3.74 32.61
N SER A 231 12.00 -4.28 32.48
CA SER A 231 10.93 -4.15 33.49
C SER A 231 11.21 -4.96 34.74
N ARG A 232 11.75 -6.16 34.60
CA ARG A 232 12.04 -7.06 35.74
C ARG A 232 13.30 -6.66 36.50
N GLY A 233 14.28 -6.04 35.83
CA GLY A 233 15.53 -5.61 36.45
C GLY A 233 15.46 -4.31 37.27
N SER A 234 14.34 -3.59 37.26
CA SER A 234 14.14 -2.35 38.02
C SER A 234 13.33 -2.63 39.28
N SER A 235 13.87 -3.41 40.22
CA SER A 235 13.37 -3.40 41.58
C SER A 235 13.58 -2.00 42.18
N PRO A 236 12.62 -1.43 42.92
CA PRO A 236 12.82 -0.18 43.61
C PRO A 236 13.77 -0.45 44.79
N MET A 237 15.04 -0.12 44.60
CA MET A 237 15.93 0.00 45.70
C MET A 237 15.55 1.29 46.43
N CYS A 238 14.80 1.15 47.51
CA CYS A 238 14.58 2.21 48.50
C CYS A 238 15.93 2.76 48.94
N SER A 239 16.27 3.96 48.57
CA SER A 239 17.24 4.77 49.27
C SER A 239 16.53 6.03 49.72
N ASP A 240 16.23 6.04 51.02
CA ASP A 240 15.87 7.23 51.78
C ASP A 240 16.94 8.29 51.64
N GLY A 241 16.50 9.53 51.46
CA GLY A 241 17.26 10.71 51.86
C GLY A 241 18.13 11.35 50.79
N ALA A 242 17.56 12.20 49.92
CA ALA A 242 18.20 13.44 49.46
C ALA A 242 17.13 14.38 48.85
N ARG A 243 16.81 15.42 49.57
CA ARG A 243 16.05 16.58 49.09
C ARG A 243 16.81 17.30 47.98
N GLY A 244 16.14 17.59 46.88
CA GLY A 244 16.49 18.73 46.03
C GLY A 244 17.50 18.53 44.93
N ARG A 245 17.24 17.62 43.92
CA ARG A 245 17.70 17.73 42.51
C ARG A 245 16.81 16.84 41.68
N PHE A 246 16.43 17.28 40.47
CA PHE A 246 15.69 16.49 39.51
C PHE A 246 16.35 15.09 39.39
N SER A 247 15.76 14.09 40.05
CA SER A 247 16.39 12.77 40.24
C SER A 247 16.60 12.13 38.88
N PRO A 248 17.77 11.57 38.59
CA PRO A 248 18.06 10.83 37.36
C PRO A 248 17.01 9.73 37.07
N GLN A 249 16.40 9.20 38.12
CA GLN A 249 15.36 8.15 38.08
C GLN A 249 14.06 8.65 37.40
N VAL A 250 13.60 9.89 37.66
CA VAL A 250 12.40 10.45 37.03
C VAL A 250 12.60 10.63 35.53
N THR A 251 13.78 11.08 35.13
CA THR A 251 14.14 11.25 33.71
C THR A 251 14.25 9.91 32.97
N GLN A 252 14.77 8.88 33.64
CA GLN A 252 14.88 7.53 33.09
C GLN A 252 13.51 6.86 32.95
N HIS A 253 12.64 7.00 33.95
CA HIS A 253 11.27 6.48 33.90
C HIS A 253 10.44 7.13 32.77
N ARG A 254 10.54 8.45 32.61
CA ARG A 254 9.87 9.20 31.54
C ARG A 254 10.37 8.79 30.15
N ARG A 255 11.69 8.61 29.99
CA ARG A 255 12.28 8.10 28.74
C ARG A 255 11.76 6.69 28.40
N ARG A 256 11.67 5.81 29.40
CA ARG A 256 11.17 4.44 29.25
C ARG A 256 9.69 4.42 28.85
N LYS A 257 8.81 5.15 29.56
CA LYS A 257 7.39 5.28 29.21
C LYS A 257 7.22 5.73 27.75
N SER A 258 8.04 6.69 27.31
CA SER A 258 8.04 7.17 25.93
C SER A 258 8.51 6.10 24.92
N GLN A 259 9.48 5.23 25.24
CA GLN A 259 9.93 4.13 24.37
C GLN A 259 8.85 3.07 24.26
N ILE A 260 8.25 2.63 25.36
CA ILE A 260 7.15 1.65 25.37
C ILE A 260 5.98 2.14 24.50
N GLY A 261 5.60 3.43 24.64
CA GLY A 261 4.53 3.98 23.83
C GLY A 261 4.84 3.95 22.33
N ARG A 262 6.09 4.25 21.91
CA ARG A 262 6.49 4.17 20.49
C ARG A 262 6.46 2.73 19.96
N THR A 263 6.92 1.77 20.76
CA THR A 263 6.88 0.35 20.41
C THR A 263 5.45 -0.13 20.20
N ARG A 264 4.51 0.27 21.07
CA ARG A 264 3.08 -0.08 20.89
C ARG A 264 2.52 0.43 19.57
N VAL A 265 2.88 1.66 19.15
CA VAL A 265 2.47 2.22 17.86
C VAL A 265 3.05 1.41 16.71
N THR A 266 4.35 1.11 16.75
CA THR A 266 4.98 0.27 15.71
C THR A 266 4.31 -1.09 15.62
N LEU A 267 4.02 -1.74 16.76
CA LEU A 267 3.28 -3.01 16.81
C LEU A 267 1.89 -2.90 16.18
N ALA A 268 1.15 -1.83 16.47
CA ALA A 268 -0.17 -1.61 15.89
C ALA A 268 -0.09 -1.42 14.38
N ILE A 269 0.83 -0.58 13.89
CA ILE A 269 1.05 -0.37 12.45
C ILE A 269 1.42 -1.68 11.76
N CYS A 270 2.32 -2.48 12.35
CA CYS A 270 2.71 -3.78 11.80
C CYS A 270 1.53 -4.77 11.78
N GLY A 271 0.68 -4.78 12.82
CA GLY A 271 -0.51 -5.62 12.88
C GLY A 271 -1.52 -5.27 11.80
N ILE A 272 -1.81 -3.97 11.60
CA ILE A 272 -2.69 -3.47 10.54
C ILE A 272 -2.12 -3.82 9.17
N PHE A 273 -0.83 -3.54 8.94
CA PHE A 273 -0.13 -3.90 7.72
C PHE A 273 -0.31 -5.39 7.39
N THR A 274 -0.02 -6.26 8.35
CA THR A 274 -0.13 -7.72 8.16
C THR A 274 -1.56 -8.12 7.82
N ALA A 275 -2.56 -7.62 8.53
CA ALA A 275 -3.96 -7.94 8.30
C ALA A 275 -4.44 -7.49 6.91
N CYS A 276 -4.11 -6.25 6.51
CA CYS A 276 -4.54 -5.70 5.23
C CYS A 276 -3.85 -6.38 4.03
N HIS A 277 -2.56 -6.69 4.15
CA HIS A 277 -1.81 -7.29 3.05
C HIS A 277 -1.97 -8.81 2.94
N LEU A 278 -2.21 -9.52 4.03
CA LEU A 278 -2.45 -10.97 4.00
C LEU A 278 -3.59 -11.32 3.05
N PHE A 279 -4.66 -10.54 3.07
CA PHE A 279 -5.83 -10.75 2.23
C PHE A 279 -5.49 -10.60 0.73
N LYS A 280 -4.71 -9.58 0.35
CA LYS A 280 -4.21 -9.39 -1.01
C LYS A 280 -3.40 -10.60 -1.49
N TRP A 281 -2.54 -11.16 -0.62
CA TRP A 281 -1.68 -12.28 -0.99
C TRP A 281 -2.44 -13.59 -1.17
N VAL A 282 -3.47 -13.84 -0.36
CA VAL A 282 -4.35 -15.00 -0.55
C VAL A 282 -5.02 -14.95 -1.93
N LEU A 283 -5.49 -13.78 -2.34
CA LEU A 283 -6.08 -13.59 -3.67
C LEU A 283 -5.09 -13.78 -4.81
N ASN A 284 -3.89 -13.23 -4.69
CA ASN A 284 -2.86 -13.39 -5.72
C ASN A 284 -2.44 -14.85 -5.89
N ILE A 285 -2.36 -15.62 -4.79
CA ILE A 285 -2.08 -17.06 -4.83
C ILE A 285 -3.24 -17.82 -5.49
N TYR A 286 -4.49 -17.45 -5.18
CA TYR A 286 -5.67 -18.04 -5.81
C TYR A 286 -5.70 -17.75 -7.31
N GLU A 287 -5.44 -16.52 -7.74
CA GLU A 287 -5.36 -16.16 -9.16
C GLU A 287 -4.27 -16.96 -9.89
N LEU A 288 -3.08 -17.13 -9.28
CA LEU A 288 -2.02 -17.96 -9.83
C LEU A 288 -2.46 -19.42 -9.99
N TYR A 289 -3.11 -19.97 -8.96
CA TYR A 289 -3.62 -21.34 -9.01
C TYR A 289 -4.62 -21.55 -10.15
N VAL A 290 -5.54 -20.60 -10.33
CA VAL A 290 -6.53 -20.64 -11.42
C VAL A 290 -5.84 -20.59 -12.79
N ARG A 291 -4.91 -19.62 -12.98
CA ARG A 291 -4.16 -19.47 -14.24
C ARG A 291 -3.27 -20.66 -14.59
N TYR A 292 -2.80 -21.39 -13.59
CA TYR A 292 -1.95 -22.59 -13.82
C TYR A 292 -2.76 -23.82 -14.19
N ASN A 293 -3.97 -23.99 -13.63
CA ASN A 293 -4.75 -25.21 -13.77
C ASN A 293 -5.86 -25.16 -14.84
N LEU A 294 -6.25 -23.95 -15.26
CA LEU A 294 -7.34 -23.76 -16.22
C LEU A 294 -6.82 -23.18 -17.54
N SER A 295 -7.55 -23.45 -18.62
CA SER A 295 -7.28 -22.80 -19.91
C SER A 295 -7.53 -21.28 -19.83
N GLU A 296 -6.97 -20.52 -20.77
CA GLU A 296 -7.10 -19.07 -20.81
C GLU A 296 -8.57 -18.60 -20.81
N LYS A 297 -9.42 -19.27 -21.60
CA LYS A 297 -10.87 -18.99 -21.66
C LYS A 297 -11.61 -19.28 -20.36
N GLU A 298 -11.32 -20.43 -19.73
CA GLU A 298 -11.93 -20.81 -18.44
C GLU A 298 -11.46 -19.88 -17.32
N THR A 299 -10.21 -19.44 -17.37
CA THR A 299 -9.64 -18.47 -16.41
C THR A 299 -10.34 -17.12 -16.53
N GLU A 300 -10.49 -16.60 -17.76
CA GLU A 300 -11.20 -15.34 -17.98
C GLU A 300 -12.66 -15.44 -17.53
N GLN A 301 -13.35 -16.51 -17.86
CA GLN A 301 -14.73 -16.71 -17.44
C GLN A 301 -14.86 -16.81 -15.92
N LEU A 302 -13.98 -17.56 -15.25
CA LEU A 302 -14.03 -17.73 -13.80
C LEU A 302 -13.68 -16.44 -13.04
N LEU A 303 -12.70 -15.67 -13.52
CA LEU A 303 -12.24 -14.46 -12.83
C LEU A 303 -13.10 -13.25 -13.15
N ASN A 304 -13.58 -13.09 -14.39
CA ASN A 304 -14.33 -11.91 -14.82
C ASN A 304 -15.84 -12.04 -14.60
N ASP A 305 -16.42 -13.25 -14.72
CA ASP A 305 -17.87 -13.44 -14.55
C ASP A 305 -18.28 -13.68 -13.09
N SER A 306 -17.32 -13.87 -12.18
CA SER A 306 -17.64 -14.16 -10.79
C SER A 306 -17.76 -12.90 -9.93
N VAL A 307 -18.98 -12.48 -9.63
CA VAL A 307 -19.30 -11.33 -8.76
C VAL A 307 -18.59 -11.43 -7.40
N TRP A 308 -18.44 -12.65 -6.85
CA TRP A 308 -17.72 -12.82 -5.59
C TRP A 308 -16.25 -12.46 -5.69
N PHE A 309 -15.56 -12.83 -6.78
CA PHE A 309 -14.14 -12.55 -6.98
C PHE A 309 -13.90 -11.05 -7.12
N GLU A 310 -14.69 -10.35 -7.95
CA GLU A 310 -14.63 -8.89 -8.06
C GLU A 310 -14.85 -8.18 -6.72
N THR A 311 -15.85 -8.65 -5.93
CA THR A 311 -16.12 -8.07 -4.60
C THR A 311 -14.94 -8.26 -3.66
N VAL A 312 -14.33 -9.45 -3.65
CA VAL A 312 -13.19 -9.76 -2.78
C VAL A 312 -11.94 -8.98 -3.20
N VAL A 313 -11.69 -8.81 -4.51
CA VAL A 313 -10.63 -7.94 -5.04
C VAL A 313 -10.86 -6.48 -4.64
N SER A 314 -12.10 -5.99 -4.75
CA SER A 314 -12.47 -4.64 -4.34
C SER A 314 -12.22 -4.40 -2.84
N ILE A 315 -12.60 -5.34 -1.98
CA ILE A 315 -12.31 -5.30 -0.54
C ILE A 315 -10.79 -5.28 -0.31
N SER A 316 -10.03 -6.11 -1.01
CA SER A 316 -8.57 -6.15 -0.91
C SER A 316 -7.93 -4.80 -1.25
N ASN A 317 -8.34 -4.18 -2.34
CA ASN A 317 -7.85 -2.87 -2.76
C ASN A 317 -8.21 -1.77 -1.74
N THR A 318 -9.44 -1.83 -1.20
CA THR A 318 -9.88 -0.93 -0.13
C THR A 318 -9.04 -1.10 1.14
N LEU A 319 -8.67 -2.32 1.52
CA LEU A 319 -7.81 -2.61 2.66
C LEU A 319 -6.38 -2.07 2.47
N VAL A 320 -5.83 -2.11 1.25
CA VAL A 320 -4.52 -1.52 0.95
C VAL A 320 -4.55 0.00 1.10
N VAL A 321 -5.59 0.66 0.57
CA VAL A 321 -5.79 2.10 0.73
C VAL A 321 -6.02 2.46 2.21
N LEU A 322 -6.79 1.66 2.94
CA LEU A 322 -7.02 1.83 4.38
C LEU A 322 -5.71 1.74 5.17
N ASN A 323 -4.85 0.75 4.87
CA ASN A 323 -3.54 0.62 5.50
C ASN A 323 -2.72 1.91 5.37
N SER A 324 -2.66 2.49 4.17
CA SER A 324 -1.96 3.76 3.94
C SER A 324 -2.67 4.98 4.57
N SER A 325 -3.99 4.89 4.79
CA SER A 325 -4.78 5.99 5.35
C SER A 325 -4.70 6.10 6.88
N ILE A 326 -4.44 4.99 7.59
CA ILE A 326 -4.62 4.93 9.06
C ILE A 326 -3.35 5.24 9.86
N ASN A 327 -2.16 5.19 9.26
CA ASN A 327 -0.86 5.29 9.93
C ASN A 327 -0.74 6.52 10.85
N PHE A 328 -1.16 7.68 10.39
CA PHE A 328 -1.12 8.92 11.17
C PHE A 328 -2.05 8.88 12.39
N TYR A 329 -3.24 8.34 12.24
CA TYR A 329 -4.23 8.28 13.32
C TYR A 329 -3.80 7.32 14.43
N VAL A 330 -3.18 6.20 14.08
CA VAL A 330 -2.56 5.28 15.05
C VAL A 330 -1.47 6.00 15.86
N TYR A 331 -0.71 6.88 15.19
CA TYR A 331 0.28 7.70 15.89
C TYR A 331 -0.35 8.77 16.78
N LEU A 332 -1.43 9.42 16.34
CA LEU A 332 -2.17 10.42 17.14
C LEU A 332 -2.82 9.82 18.39
N LEU A 333 -3.46 8.67 18.27
CA LEU A 333 -4.08 7.97 19.40
C LEU A 333 -3.09 7.77 20.56
N LYS A 334 -1.83 7.48 20.25
CA LYS A 334 -0.78 7.41 21.27
C LYS A 334 -0.61 8.71 22.05
N ILE A 335 -0.70 9.86 21.38
CA ILE A 335 -0.48 11.16 22.03
C ILE A 335 -1.60 11.42 23.02
N CYS A 336 -2.83 11.13 22.64
CA CYS A 336 -4.00 11.25 23.51
C CYS A 336 -3.94 10.28 24.70
N TRP A 337 -3.35 9.08 24.54
CA TRP A 337 -3.23 8.10 25.64
C TRP A 337 -2.03 8.35 26.57
N MET A 338 -1.12 9.26 26.23
CA MET A 338 0.06 9.62 27.04
C MET A 338 -0.02 11.03 27.63
N ALA A 339 -1.00 11.82 27.25
CA ALA A 339 -1.33 13.10 27.89
C ALA A 339 -2.16 12.87 29.14
#